data_83b6157a13d531fa9a56e251e2208f46
#
_entry.id   83b6157a13d531fa9a56e251e2208f46
#
_cell.length_a   1.000
_cell.length_b   1.000
_cell.length_c   1.000
_cell.angle_alpha   90.00
_cell.angle_beta   90.00
_cell.angle_gamma   90.00
#
_symmetry.space_group_name_H-M   'P 1'
#
loop_
_entity.id
_entity.type
_entity.pdbx_description
1 polymer ?
#
loop_
_entity_poly.entity_id
_entity_poly.type
_entity_poly.pdbx_seq_one_letter_code
_entity_poly.pdbx_strand_id
1 'polypeptide(L)'
;MTPVAAAPPGFRRAFLINFASSTGGAVVHFGVSLLLARLLGPAEMGTVALALACVNLVHVVRDFGVSGWLQREPELTPQKVRAALGLSCAVSAVAAAALVVASGPLGRHLGQPEVASLLRVLALGFLAMPFSSVMAALMLRELAAGRIATVSRLGTAAYAATAVCLAALGVGAMSLAWANLANVIVCSLAYIPLVTKGQLGWPACRNWGGILRFGSGSLMTQALVTLNQSLPDLMLARLGSTTQVGLLGRANSAVNLFSTIVGLSINFGALPHLARAHHGGAALAPLLNRATAMLTAVAWPVLAVTGLFAETIVTTLYGPRWTACASAVPPLALVAAIGMLSNYGGAALSAIGRPDLAAAPVAATALARVALVGALYRGGLASFAWLLLVGTLVALPLQFGLNARYLSQSLRSSVRAVLPSLVVTVVSAGAAWSLATLLPQALPAACRLALVVVGGLAAWLAALRATGHELAAEMHQLLRLRITIRK
;
A
#
# COMPACT_ATOMS: atom_id res chain seq x y z
N MET A 1 24.30 29.06 -1.99
CA MET A 1 23.21 28.36 -2.71
C MET A 1 23.83 27.66 -3.92
N THR A 2 24.28 26.44 -3.76
CA THR A 2 24.72 25.61 -4.89
C THR A 2 23.48 25.14 -5.66
N PRO A 3 23.44 25.30 -7.00
CA PRO A 3 22.29 24.85 -7.77
C PRO A 3 22.15 23.34 -7.64
N VAL A 4 20.94 22.89 -7.28
CA VAL A 4 20.56 21.49 -7.28
C VAL A 4 20.85 20.94 -8.68
N ALA A 5 21.83 20.06 -8.80
CA ALA A 5 22.21 19.44 -10.06
C ALA A 5 20.97 18.84 -10.71
N ALA A 6 20.63 19.30 -11.90
CA ALA A 6 19.50 18.81 -12.67
C ALA A 6 19.65 17.29 -12.84
N ALA A 7 18.61 16.54 -12.44
CA ALA A 7 18.61 15.09 -12.59
C ALA A 7 18.88 14.73 -14.06
N PRO A 8 19.71 13.72 -14.34
CA PRO A 8 20.05 13.33 -15.71
C PRO A 8 18.77 13.05 -16.51
N PRO A 9 18.72 13.42 -17.79
CA PRO A 9 17.50 13.34 -18.61
C PRO A 9 16.86 11.95 -18.67
N GLY A 10 17.63 10.89 -18.45
CA GLY A 10 17.13 9.52 -18.33
C GLY A 10 16.31 9.26 -17.06
N PHE A 11 16.62 9.90 -15.93
CA PHE A 11 15.90 9.72 -14.67
C PHE A 11 14.46 10.26 -14.74
N ARG A 12 14.26 11.45 -15.32
CA ARG A 12 12.91 12.04 -15.49
C ARG A 12 12.02 11.18 -16.38
N ARG A 13 12.56 10.68 -17.49
CA ARG A 13 11.81 9.78 -18.39
C ARG A 13 11.46 8.46 -17.75
N ALA A 14 12.41 7.84 -17.04
CA ALA A 14 12.18 6.61 -16.29
C ALA A 14 11.14 6.81 -15.18
N PHE A 15 11.20 7.93 -14.46
CA PHE A 15 10.23 8.29 -13.44
C PHE A 15 8.81 8.47 -14.02
N LEU A 16 8.65 9.22 -15.12
CA LEU A 16 7.36 9.43 -15.76
C LEU A 16 6.77 8.13 -16.33
N ILE A 17 7.59 7.29 -16.93
CA ILE A 17 7.16 5.97 -17.44
C ILE A 17 6.71 5.08 -16.28
N ASN A 18 7.48 5.03 -15.20
CA ASN A 18 7.13 4.23 -14.03
C ASN A 18 5.87 4.76 -13.35
N PHE A 19 5.74 6.08 -13.21
CA PHE A 19 4.55 6.73 -12.64
C PHE A 19 3.30 6.46 -13.49
N ALA A 20 3.36 6.69 -14.79
CA ALA A 20 2.24 6.44 -15.69
C ALA A 20 1.85 4.95 -15.72
N SER A 21 2.84 4.06 -15.69
CA SER A 21 2.60 2.62 -15.68
C SER A 21 2.00 2.13 -14.36
N SER A 22 2.51 2.63 -13.23
CA SER A 22 2.00 2.26 -11.90
C SER A 22 0.59 2.80 -11.68
N THR A 23 0.33 4.05 -12.10
CA THR A 23 -1.00 4.66 -12.02
C THR A 23 -1.98 3.95 -12.95
N GLY A 24 -1.59 3.64 -14.18
CA GLY A 24 -2.40 2.86 -15.11
C GLY A 24 -2.74 1.47 -14.58
N GLY A 25 -1.76 0.77 -14.00
CA GLY A 25 -1.96 -0.51 -13.35
C GLY A 25 -2.93 -0.42 -12.16
N ALA A 26 -2.80 0.61 -11.33
CA ALA A 26 -3.69 0.84 -10.18
C ALA A 26 -5.14 1.11 -10.63
N VAL A 27 -5.33 1.89 -11.69
CA VAL A 27 -6.66 2.18 -12.26
C VAL A 27 -7.30 0.89 -12.81
N VAL A 28 -6.56 0.08 -13.54
CA VAL A 28 -7.06 -1.22 -14.05
C VAL A 28 -7.41 -2.15 -12.88
N HIS A 29 -6.53 -2.26 -11.89
CA HIS A 29 -6.76 -3.09 -10.70
C HIS A 29 -8.00 -2.64 -9.93
N PHE A 30 -8.20 -1.33 -9.81
CA PHE A 30 -9.38 -0.77 -9.17
C PHE A 30 -10.66 -1.06 -10.01
N GLY A 31 -10.62 -0.87 -11.32
CA GLY A 31 -11.73 -1.19 -12.22
C GLY A 31 -12.14 -2.67 -12.12
N VAL A 32 -11.15 -3.57 -12.15
CA VAL A 32 -11.39 -5.02 -11.94
C VAL A 32 -11.97 -5.26 -10.53
N SER A 33 -11.47 -4.59 -9.51
CA SER A 33 -11.98 -4.70 -8.15
C SER A 33 -13.45 -4.25 -8.03
N LEU A 34 -13.85 -3.20 -8.76
CA LEU A 34 -15.27 -2.76 -8.84
C LEU A 34 -16.14 -3.81 -9.52
N LEU A 35 -15.68 -4.35 -10.64
CA LEU A 35 -16.41 -5.38 -11.37
C LEU A 35 -16.60 -6.65 -10.52
N LEU A 36 -15.52 -7.09 -9.87
CA LEU A 36 -15.57 -8.23 -8.95
C LEU A 36 -16.49 -8.00 -7.74
N ALA A 37 -16.58 -6.77 -7.22
CA ALA A 37 -17.51 -6.44 -6.14
C ALA A 37 -18.98 -6.59 -6.57
N ARG A 38 -19.28 -6.46 -7.86
CA ARG A 38 -20.63 -6.69 -8.39
C ARG A 38 -20.94 -8.17 -8.67
N LEU A 39 -19.90 -8.96 -8.96
CA LEU A 39 -20.01 -10.39 -9.25
C LEU A 39 -19.97 -11.23 -7.97
N LEU A 40 -19.09 -10.88 -7.03
CA LEU A 40 -18.84 -11.61 -5.78
C LEU A 40 -19.53 -10.94 -4.59
N GLY A 41 -19.99 -11.76 -3.65
CA GLY A 41 -20.59 -11.29 -2.42
C GLY A 41 -19.58 -10.91 -1.34
N PRO A 42 -20.03 -10.21 -0.26
CA PRO A 42 -19.14 -9.84 0.86
C PRO A 42 -18.50 -11.05 1.55
N ALA A 43 -19.20 -12.17 1.69
CA ALA A 43 -18.67 -13.39 2.30
C ALA A 43 -17.53 -13.99 1.48
N GLU A 44 -17.71 -14.12 0.15
CA GLU A 44 -16.68 -14.65 -0.76
C GLU A 44 -15.42 -13.79 -0.75
N MET A 45 -15.60 -12.46 -0.80
CA MET A 45 -14.47 -11.51 -0.71
C MET A 45 -13.77 -11.57 0.64
N GLY A 46 -14.52 -11.81 1.72
CA GLY A 46 -13.97 -12.00 3.06
C GLY A 46 -13.12 -13.28 3.15
N THR A 47 -13.60 -14.38 2.58
CA THR A 47 -12.85 -15.64 2.53
C THR A 47 -11.53 -15.48 1.78
N VAL A 48 -11.53 -14.74 0.66
CA VAL A 48 -10.30 -14.41 -0.09
C VAL A 48 -9.38 -13.49 0.74
N ALA A 49 -9.92 -12.46 1.38
CA ALA A 49 -9.13 -11.54 2.21
C ALA A 49 -8.40 -12.29 3.33
N LEU A 50 -9.05 -13.24 3.98
CA LEU A 50 -8.45 -14.11 5.00
C LEU A 50 -7.33 -14.98 4.43
N ALA A 51 -7.59 -15.65 3.29
CA ALA A 51 -6.56 -16.45 2.65
C ALA A 51 -5.34 -15.60 2.28
N LEU A 52 -5.55 -14.39 1.72
CA LEU A 52 -4.48 -13.45 1.38
C LEU A 52 -3.77 -12.92 2.62
N ALA A 53 -4.45 -12.66 3.75
CA ALA A 53 -3.82 -12.26 5.00
C ALA A 53 -2.83 -13.32 5.50
N CYS A 54 -3.23 -14.61 5.46
CA CYS A 54 -2.33 -15.74 5.80
C CYS A 54 -1.14 -15.83 4.83
N VAL A 55 -1.40 -15.71 3.52
CA VAL A 55 -0.38 -15.76 2.47
C VAL A 55 0.61 -14.61 2.62
N ASN A 56 0.16 -13.38 2.92
CA ASN A 56 1.02 -12.23 3.11
C ASN A 56 2.03 -12.41 4.26
N LEU A 57 1.62 -13.05 5.36
CA LEU A 57 2.55 -13.38 6.45
C LEU A 57 3.64 -14.36 5.98
N VAL A 58 3.27 -15.35 5.18
CA VAL A 58 4.24 -16.33 4.63
C VAL A 58 5.15 -15.67 3.58
N HIS A 59 4.63 -14.69 2.82
CA HIS A 59 5.44 -13.93 1.85
C HIS A 59 6.63 -13.20 2.49
N VAL A 60 6.49 -12.69 3.71
CA VAL A 60 7.60 -12.02 4.42
C VAL A 60 8.76 -12.99 4.63
N VAL A 61 8.46 -14.20 5.08
CA VAL A 61 9.47 -15.25 5.29
C VAL A 61 10.09 -15.68 3.96
N ARG A 62 9.26 -15.83 2.92
CA ARG A 62 9.71 -16.23 1.58
C ARG A 62 10.68 -15.24 0.94
N ASP A 63 10.43 -13.94 1.05
CA ASP A 63 11.29 -12.95 0.41
C ASP A 63 12.67 -12.89 1.08
N PHE A 64 12.76 -13.19 2.37
CA PHE A 64 13.97 -13.29 3.19
C PHE A 64 15.07 -12.27 2.83
N GLY A 65 14.70 -11.09 2.35
CA GLY A 65 15.64 -10.04 1.94
C GLY A 65 16.48 -10.35 0.69
N VAL A 66 16.19 -11.44 -0.05
CA VAL A 66 16.93 -11.81 -1.27
C VAL A 66 16.91 -10.68 -2.30
N SER A 67 15.73 -10.09 -2.53
CA SER A 67 15.57 -8.97 -3.46
C SER A 67 16.40 -7.75 -3.06
N GLY A 68 16.38 -7.40 -1.77
CA GLY A 68 17.17 -6.28 -1.24
C GLY A 68 18.67 -6.54 -1.28
N TRP A 69 19.09 -7.77 -1.00
CA TRP A 69 20.50 -8.16 -1.09
C TRP A 69 21.03 -8.06 -2.52
N LEU A 70 20.29 -8.58 -3.52
CA LEU A 70 20.65 -8.49 -4.94
C LEU A 70 20.80 -7.04 -5.42
N GLN A 71 19.97 -6.13 -4.92
CA GLN A 71 20.05 -4.72 -5.28
C GLN A 71 21.25 -4.00 -4.65
N ARG A 72 21.70 -4.44 -3.47
CA ARG A 72 22.77 -3.78 -2.71
C ARG A 72 24.15 -4.35 -2.93
N GLU A 73 24.26 -5.62 -3.35
CA GLU A 73 25.55 -6.30 -3.53
C GLU A 73 26.44 -5.56 -4.55
N PRO A 74 27.67 -5.10 -4.20
CA PRO A 74 28.48 -4.30 -5.09
C PRO A 74 28.87 -5.04 -6.38
N GLU A 75 29.35 -6.27 -6.24
CA GLU A 75 29.79 -7.12 -7.36
C GLU A 75 28.86 -8.33 -7.50
N LEU A 76 28.07 -8.32 -8.57
CA LEU A 76 27.10 -9.39 -8.85
C LEU A 76 27.71 -10.38 -9.85
N THR A 77 28.22 -11.50 -9.34
CA THR A 77 28.69 -12.59 -10.19
C THR A 77 27.55 -13.56 -10.53
N PRO A 78 27.61 -14.29 -11.66
CA PRO A 78 26.60 -15.31 -11.97
C PRO A 78 26.41 -16.35 -10.86
N GLN A 79 27.47 -16.65 -10.12
CA GLN A 79 27.42 -17.57 -8.98
C GLN A 79 26.56 -17.01 -7.84
N LYS A 80 26.66 -15.70 -7.53
CA LYS A 80 25.85 -15.03 -6.51
C LYS A 80 24.37 -14.98 -6.91
N VAL A 81 24.06 -14.75 -8.18
CA VAL A 81 22.68 -14.78 -8.71
C VAL A 81 22.10 -16.20 -8.60
N ARG A 82 22.86 -17.23 -8.95
CA ARG A 82 22.45 -18.63 -8.82
C ARG A 82 22.23 -19.04 -7.37
N ALA A 83 23.07 -18.56 -6.44
CA ALA A 83 22.90 -18.77 -5.00
C ALA A 83 21.62 -18.07 -4.47
N ALA A 84 21.36 -16.84 -4.90
CA ALA A 84 20.14 -16.10 -4.54
C ALA A 84 18.88 -16.80 -5.08
N LEU A 85 18.90 -17.28 -6.32
CA LEU A 85 17.83 -18.07 -6.91
C LEU A 85 17.62 -19.39 -6.14
N GLY A 86 18.71 -20.11 -5.82
CA GLY A 86 18.64 -21.35 -5.06
C GLY A 86 18.04 -21.17 -3.68
N LEU A 87 18.48 -20.16 -2.93
CA LEU A 87 17.88 -19.83 -1.62
C LEU A 87 16.41 -19.45 -1.77
N SER A 88 16.07 -18.59 -2.74
CA SER A 88 14.68 -18.18 -2.99
C SER A 88 13.79 -19.38 -3.33
N CYS A 89 14.27 -20.33 -4.15
CA CYS A 89 13.55 -21.57 -4.46
C CYS A 89 13.37 -22.45 -3.21
N ALA A 90 14.41 -22.64 -2.41
CA ALA A 90 14.35 -23.46 -1.21
C ALA A 90 13.36 -22.88 -0.18
N VAL A 91 13.48 -21.59 0.13
CA VAL A 91 12.55 -20.90 1.08
C VAL A 91 11.13 -20.90 0.54
N SER A 92 10.93 -20.67 -0.76
CA SER A 92 9.59 -20.71 -1.37
C SER A 92 8.97 -22.10 -1.36
N ALA A 93 9.75 -23.15 -1.59
CA ALA A 93 9.26 -24.53 -1.51
C ALA A 93 8.86 -24.90 -0.08
N VAL A 94 9.67 -24.52 0.91
CA VAL A 94 9.34 -24.71 2.33
C VAL A 94 8.09 -23.91 2.71
N ALA A 95 7.98 -22.66 2.27
CA ALA A 95 6.82 -21.81 2.51
C ALA A 95 5.54 -22.39 1.87
N ALA A 96 5.63 -22.88 0.63
CA ALA A 96 4.51 -23.54 -0.06
C ALA A 96 4.07 -24.80 0.68
N ALA A 97 5.03 -25.66 1.07
CA ALA A 97 4.73 -26.89 1.82
C ALA A 97 4.09 -26.58 3.19
N ALA A 98 4.66 -25.63 3.93
CA ALA A 98 4.12 -25.17 5.21
C ALA A 98 2.68 -24.64 5.07
N LEU A 99 2.41 -23.85 4.02
CA LEU A 99 1.08 -23.30 3.75
C LEU A 99 0.07 -24.39 3.38
N VAL A 100 0.47 -25.40 2.58
CA VAL A 100 -0.37 -26.54 2.24
C VAL A 100 -0.69 -27.38 3.49
N VAL A 101 0.31 -27.69 4.31
CA VAL A 101 0.13 -28.44 5.55
C VAL A 101 -0.74 -27.68 6.56
N ALA A 102 -0.48 -26.37 6.71
CA ALA A 102 -1.24 -25.50 7.60
C ALA A 102 -2.66 -25.19 7.09
N SER A 103 -2.96 -25.38 5.81
CA SER A 103 -4.23 -24.97 5.19
C SER A 103 -5.45 -25.58 5.89
N GLY A 104 -5.42 -26.89 6.17
CA GLY A 104 -6.50 -27.59 6.85
C GLY A 104 -6.73 -27.12 8.29
N PRO A 105 -5.71 -27.12 9.16
CA PRO A 105 -5.78 -26.55 10.50
C PRO A 105 -6.25 -25.09 10.54
N LEU A 106 -5.72 -24.24 9.65
CA LEU A 106 -6.10 -22.82 9.56
C LEU A 106 -7.58 -22.67 9.15
N GLY A 107 -8.04 -23.41 8.15
CA GLY A 107 -9.44 -23.38 7.72
C GLY A 107 -10.40 -23.77 8.87
N ARG A 108 -10.04 -24.79 9.64
CA ARG A 108 -10.81 -25.20 10.83
C ARG A 108 -10.77 -24.18 11.95
N HIS A 109 -9.59 -23.63 12.25
CA HIS A 109 -9.42 -22.63 13.31
C HIS A 109 -10.16 -21.33 13.02
N LEU A 110 -10.20 -20.92 11.73
CA LEU A 110 -10.94 -19.75 11.27
C LEU A 110 -12.44 -20.03 11.04
N GLY A 111 -12.89 -21.27 11.22
CA GLY A 111 -14.28 -21.66 10.97
C GLY A 111 -14.71 -21.60 9.51
N GLN A 112 -13.75 -21.64 8.57
CA GLN A 112 -13.99 -21.46 7.14
C GLN A 112 -13.22 -22.49 6.30
N PRO A 113 -13.84 -23.65 6.02
CA PRO A 113 -13.18 -24.73 5.27
C PRO A 113 -12.70 -24.31 3.86
N GLU A 114 -13.41 -23.35 3.24
CA GLU A 114 -13.07 -22.83 1.92
C GLU A 114 -11.71 -22.11 1.87
N VAL A 115 -11.28 -21.51 3.00
CA VAL A 115 -9.95 -20.90 3.11
C VAL A 115 -8.85 -21.91 2.84
N ALA A 116 -9.04 -23.19 3.24
CA ALA A 116 -8.04 -24.23 3.01
C ALA A 116 -7.81 -24.50 1.52
N SER A 117 -8.86 -24.55 0.71
CA SER A 117 -8.73 -24.73 -0.74
C SER A 117 -8.09 -23.53 -1.42
N LEU A 118 -8.44 -22.30 -1.02
CA LEU A 118 -7.81 -21.07 -1.50
C LEU A 118 -6.31 -21.08 -1.18
N LEU A 119 -5.93 -21.42 0.06
CA LEU A 119 -4.52 -21.47 0.50
C LEU A 119 -3.70 -22.48 -0.32
N ARG A 120 -4.29 -23.64 -0.68
CA ARG A 120 -3.60 -24.65 -1.52
C ARG A 120 -3.32 -24.10 -2.91
N VAL A 121 -4.29 -23.43 -3.55
CA VAL A 121 -4.08 -22.83 -4.88
C VAL A 121 -3.06 -21.69 -4.80
N LEU A 122 -3.15 -20.81 -3.80
CA LEU A 122 -2.21 -19.72 -3.61
C LEU A 122 -0.79 -20.22 -3.30
N ALA A 123 -0.65 -21.36 -2.61
CA ALA A 123 0.63 -22.01 -2.34
C ALA A 123 1.39 -22.40 -3.61
N LEU A 124 0.68 -22.78 -4.69
CA LEU A 124 1.31 -23.09 -5.98
C LEU A 124 2.04 -21.86 -6.55
N GLY A 125 1.53 -20.67 -6.29
CA GLY A 125 2.19 -19.43 -6.71
C GLY A 125 3.59 -19.26 -6.13
N PHE A 126 3.85 -19.76 -4.91
CA PHE A 126 5.18 -19.68 -4.29
C PHE A 126 6.24 -20.44 -5.08
N LEU A 127 5.87 -21.48 -5.83
CA LEU A 127 6.83 -22.25 -6.65
C LEU A 127 7.29 -21.47 -7.90
N ALA A 128 6.43 -20.60 -8.45
CA ALA A 128 6.76 -19.79 -9.62
C ALA A 128 7.42 -18.45 -9.26
N MET A 129 7.17 -17.92 -8.07
CA MET A 129 7.65 -16.59 -7.61
C MET A 129 9.17 -16.41 -7.53
N PRO A 130 10.02 -17.41 -7.16
CA PRO A 130 11.46 -17.21 -7.02
C PRO A 130 12.10 -16.63 -8.27
N PHE A 131 11.72 -17.14 -9.42
CA PHE A 131 12.25 -16.67 -10.70
C PHE A 131 11.86 -15.19 -10.95
N SER A 132 10.59 -14.86 -10.85
CA SER A 132 10.12 -13.49 -11.09
C SER A 132 10.69 -12.49 -10.08
N SER A 133 10.84 -12.86 -8.80
CA SER A 133 11.39 -11.95 -7.78
C SER A 133 12.88 -11.66 -7.98
N VAL A 134 13.68 -12.67 -8.31
CA VAL A 134 15.10 -12.49 -8.62
C VAL A 134 15.29 -11.65 -9.88
N MET A 135 14.52 -11.93 -10.95
CA MET A 135 14.60 -11.15 -12.19
C MET A 135 14.15 -9.70 -12.00
N ALA A 136 13.07 -9.46 -11.25
CA ALA A 136 12.64 -8.12 -10.90
C ALA A 136 13.73 -7.35 -10.14
N ALA A 137 14.39 -7.99 -9.17
CA ALA A 137 15.48 -7.38 -8.41
C ALA A 137 16.69 -7.00 -9.29
N LEU A 138 17.07 -7.87 -10.23
CA LEU A 138 18.13 -7.59 -11.20
C LEU A 138 17.78 -6.41 -12.11
N MET A 139 16.57 -6.39 -12.66
CA MET A 139 16.10 -5.30 -13.52
C MET A 139 15.93 -3.98 -12.77
N LEU A 140 15.54 -4.03 -11.48
CA LEU A 140 15.47 -2.84 -10.66
C LEU A 140 16.86 -2.25 -10.41
N ARG A 141 17.87 -3.10 -10.21
CA ARG A 141 19.28 -2.70 -10.12
C ARG A 141 19.79 -2.02 -11.41
N GLU A 142 19.38 -2.54 -12.57
CA GLU A 142 19.71 -1.97 -13.89
C GLU A 142 18.89 -0.72 -14.23
N LEU A 143 18.01 -0.27 -13.33
CA LEU A 143 17.05 0.83 -13.55
C LEU A 143 16.14 0.60 -14.77
N ALA A 144 15.91 -0.65 -15.15
CA ALA A 144 15.10 -1.05 -16.29
C ALA A 144 13.57 -0.95 -16.01
N ALA A 145 13.13 0.20 -15.49
CA ALA A 145 11.75 0.44 -15.05
C ALA A 145 10.70 0.13 -16.12
N GLY A 146 11.01 0.41 -17.39
CA GLY A 146 10.11 0.11 -18.52
C GLY A 146 9.82 -1.37 -18.71
N ARG A 147 10.85 -2.23 -18.54
CA ARG A 147 10.71 -3.70 -18.64
C ARG A 147 9.88 -4.25 -17.49
N ILE A 148 10.16 -3.81 -16.26
CA ILE A 148 9.38 -4.17 -15.06
C ILE A 148 7.92 -3.77 -15.25
N ALA A 149 7.67 -2.55 -15.72
CA ALA A 149 6.33 -2.05 -15.98
C ALA A 149 5.58 -2.87 -17.04
N THR A 150 6.26 -3.36 -18.07
CA THR A 150 5.66 -4.22 -19.12
C THR A 150 5.27 -5.58 -18.54
N VAL A 151 6.15 -6.22 -17.77
CA VAL A 151 5.84 -7.49 -17.09
C VAL A 151 4.67 -7.32 -16.12
N SER A 152 4.68 -6.26 -15.31
CA SER A 152 3.60 -5.97 -14.38
C SER A 152 2.24 -5.78 -15.09
N ARG A 153 2.22 -5.09 -16.24
CA ARG A 153 1.00 -4.92 -17.06
C ARG A 153 0.47 -6.24 -17.60
N LEU A 154 1.35 -7.12 -18.10
CA LEU A 154 0.96 -8.46 -18.57
C LEU A 154 0.38 -9.29 -17.42
N GLY A 155 1.02 -9.28 -16.26
CA GLY A 155 0.51 -9.95 -15.06
C GLY A 155 -0.84 -9.40 -14.61
N THR A 156 -1.01 -8.07 -14.58
CA THR A 156 -2.30 -7.44 -14.23
C THR A 156 -3.39 -7.78 -15.23
N ALA A 157 -3.08 -7.83 -16.51
CA ALA A 157 -4.04 -8.24 -17.55
C ALA A 157 -4.46 -9.71 -17.39
N ALA A 158 -3.51 -10.60 -17.11
CA ALA A 158 -3.80 -12.00 -16.82
C ALA A 158 -4.68 -12.17 -15.57
N TYR A 159 -4.35 -11.45 -14.48
CA TYR A 159 -5.17 -11.39 -13.27
C TYR A 159 -6.60 -10.94 -13.59
N ALA A 160 -6.73 -9.82 -14.31
CA ALA A 160 -8.02 -9.23 -14.66
C ALA A 160 -8.88 -10.19 -15.49
N ALA A 161 -8.30 -10.76 -16.56
CA ALA A 161 -9.00 -11.70 -17.44
C ALA A 161 -9.44 -12.95 -16.67
N THR A 162 -8.53 -13.58 -15.91
CA THR A 162 -8.83 -14.80 -15.16
C THR A 162 -9.87 -14.55 -14.08
N ALA A 163 -9.73 -13.46 -13.32
CA ALA A 163 -10.64 -13.12 -12.23
C ALA A 163 -12.07 -12.87 -12.75
N VAL A 164 -12.20 -12.07 -13.81
CA VAL A 164 -13.52 -11.73 -14.39
C VAL A 164 -14.16 -12.94 -15.05
N CYS A 165 -13.41 -13.69 -15.87
CA CYS A 165 -13.95 -14.89 -16.54
C CYS A 165 -14.44 -15.93 -15.52
N LEU A 166 -13.62 -16.28 -14.53
CA LEU A 166 -14.00 -17.30 -13.55
C LEU A 166 -15.10 -16.81 -12.59
N ALA A 167 -15.12 -15.53 -12.22
CA ALA A 167 -16.20 -14.96 -11.42
C ALA A 167 -17.52 -14.94 -12.20
N ALA A 168 -17.50 -14.62 -13.49
CA ALA A 168 -18.68 -14.66 -14.36
C ALA A 168 -19.21 -16.09 -14.58
N LEU A 169 -18.31 -17.09 -14.54
CA LEU A 169 -18.70 -18.53 -14.57
C LEU A 169 -19.20 -19.05 -13.22
N GLY A 170 -19.30 -18.20 -12.19
CA GLY A 170 -19.84 -18.60 -10.88
C GLY A 170 -18.87 -19.41 -10.00
N VAL A 171 -17.55 -19.36 -10.28
CA VAL A 171 -16.52 -20.08 -9.49
C VAL A 171 -16.35 -19.47 -8.08
N GLY A 172 -16.95 -18.31 -7.81
CA GLY A 172 -16.95 -17.67 -6.48
C GLY A 172 -15.55 -17.20 -6.05
N ALA A 173 -15.26 -17.33 -4.74
CA ALA A 173 -13.99 -16.91 -4.13
C ALA A 173 -12.73 -17.50 -4.81
N MET A 174 -12.85 -18.72 -5.35
CA MET A 174 -11.73 -19.42 -5.99
C MET A 174 -11.24 -18.72 -7.27
N SER A 175 -12.10 -17.91 -7.93
CA SER A 175 -11.72 -17.09 -9.09
C SER A 175 -10.54 -16.17 -8.81
N LEU A 176 -10.48 -15.60 -7.61
CA LEU A 176 -9.40 -14.70 -7.20
C LEU A 176 -8.09 -15.46 -6.87
N ALA A 177 -8.18 -16.68 -6.33
CA ALA A 177 -7.00 -17.52 -6.09
C ALA A 177 -6.34 -17.93 -7.41
N TRP A 178 -7.12 -18.39 -8.38
CA TRP A 178 -6.63 -18.72 -9.72
C TRP A 178 -6.10 -17.48 -10.46
N ALA A 179 -6.75 -16.33 -10.31
CA ALA A 179 -6.27 -15.09 -10.90
C ALA A 179 -4.90 -14.66 -10.34
N ASN A 180 -4.70 -14.79 -9.02
CA ASN A 180 -3.38 -14.55 -8.42
C ASN A 180 -2.32 -15.51 -8.95
N LEU A 181 -2.65 -16.79 -9.08
CA LEU A 181 -1.74 -17.78 -9.65
C LEU A 181 -1.41 -17.44 -11.11
N ALA A 182 -2.41 -17.09 -11.93
CA ALA A 182 -2.21 -16.69 -13.33
C ALA A 182 -1.30 -15.44 -13.43
N ASN A 183 -1.52 -14.44 -12.56
CA ASN A 183 -0.63 -13.26 -12.49
C ASN A 183 0.83 -13.68 -12.27
N VAL A 184 1.09 -14.52 -11.26
CA VAL A 184 2.45 -14.97 -10.92
C VAL A 184 3.10 -15.76 -12.04
N ILE A 185 2.35 -16.69 -12.66
CA ILE A 185 2.84 -17.51 -13.79
C ILE A 185 3.17 -16.61 -14.98
N VAL A 186 2.25 -15.71 -15.37
CA VAL A 186 2.48 -14.81 -16.50
C VAL A 186 3.64 -13.87 -16.27
N CYS A 187 3.78 -13.30 -15.07
CA CYS A 187 4.95 -12.50 -14.71
C CYS A 187 6.24 -13.31 -14.82
N SER A 188 6.25 -14.54 -14.31
CA SER A 188 7.43 -15.41 -14.38
C SER A 188 7.81 -15.75 -15.82
N LEU A 189 6.85 -16.10 -16.65
CA LEU A 189 7.05 -16.38 -18.06
C LEU A 189 7.51 -15.14 -18.85
N ALA A 190 6.92 -13.98 -18.55
CA ALA A 190 7.27 -12.72 -19.21
C ALA A 190 8.69 -12.24 -18.91
N TYR A 191 9.33 -12.69 -17.82
CA TYR A 191 10.74 -12.41 -17.55
C TYR A 191 11.69 -13.29 -18.36
N ILE A 192 11.28 -14.48 -18.87
CA ILE A 192 12.16 -15.41 -19.60
C ILE A 192 12.88 -14.74 -20.78
N PRO A 193 12.18 -14.05 -21.73
CA PRO A 193 12.83 -13.43 -22.87
C PRO A 193 13.72 -12.22 -22.50
N LEU A 194 13.58 -11.71 -21.28
CA LEU A 194 14.34 -10.55 -20.79
C LEU A 194 15.64 -10.93 -20.09
N VAL A 195 15.89 -12.23 -19.93
CA VAL A 195 17.12 -12.77 -19.34
C VAL A 195 18.30 -12.56 -20.27
N THR A 196 19.34 -11.90 -19.80
CA THR A 196 20.59 -11.76 -20.54
C THR A 196 21.36 -13.08 -20.49
N LYS A 197 21.89 -13.52 -21.64
CA LYS A 197 22.69 -14.77 -21.73
C LYS A 197 23.83 -14.73 -20.70
N GLY A 198 23.92 -15.76 -19.85
CA GLY A 198 24.94 -15.89 -18.80
C GLY A 198 24.54 -15.38 -17.41
N GLN A 199 23.45 -14.63 -17.25
CA GLN A 199 22.97 -14.17 -15.93
C GLN A 199 22.23 -15.25 -15.17
N LEU A 200 21.53 -16.16 -15.85
CA LEU A 200 20.82 -17.28 -15.24
C LEU A 200 21.53 -18.60 -15.50
N GLY A 201 21.62 -19.40 -14.44
CA GLY A 201 21.99 -20.81 -14.48
C GLY A 201 21.12 -21.58 -13.48
N TRP A 202 21.35 -22.88 -13.36
CA TRP A 202 20.64 -23.72 -12.39
C TRP A 202 20.80 -23.16 -10.96
N PRO A 203 19.73 -23.22 -10.12
CA PRO A 203 19.80 -22.79 -8.74
C PRO A 203 20.95 -23.46 -7.99
N ALA A 204 21.73 -22.70 -7.21
CA ALA A 204 22.87 -23.23 -6.48
C ALA A 204 22.57 -23.24 -4.97
N CYS A 205 22.86 -24.37 -4.33
CA CYS A 205 22.68 -24.53 -2.87
C CYS A 205 23.96 -24.18 -2.08
N ARG A 206 24.76 -23.25 -2.55
CA ARG A 206 26.04 -22.85 -1.93
C ARG A 206 26.11 -21.33 -1.76
N ASN A 207 26.90 -20.86 -0.79
CA ASN A 207 27.19 -19.44 -0.54
C ASN A 207 25.98 -18.59 -0.09
N TRP A 208 25.08 -19.14 0.72
CA TRP A 208 23.91 -18.44 1.25
C TRP A 208 24.22 -17.50 2.43
N GLY A 209 25.41 -17.63 3.08
CA GLY A 209 25.73 -16.95 4.34
C GLY A 209 25.56 -15.43 4.29
N GLY A 210 26.00 -14.76 3.21
CA GLY A 210 25.82 -13.31 3.05
C GLY A 210 24.35 -12.88 2.91
N ILE A 211 23.56 -13.68 2.19
CA ILE A 211 22.14 -13.43 1.99
C ILE A 211 21.37 -13.65 3.30
N LEU A 212 21.66 -14.72 4.03
CA LEU A 212 21.04 -15.05 5.30
C LEU A 212 21.31 -13.99 6.36
N ARG A 213 22.55 -13.50 6.45
CA ARG A 213 22.93 -12.44 7.38
C ARG A 213 22.21 -11.13 7.08
N PHE A 214 22.08 -10.77 5.80
CA PHE A 214 21.34 -9.57 5.40
C PHE A 214 19.83 -9.74 5.64
N GLY A 215 19.29 -10.89 5.26
CA GLY A 215 17.87 -11.19 5.35
C GLY A 215 17.35 -11.19 6.78
N SER A 216 18.09 -11.76 7.73
CA SER A 216 17.69 -11.82 9.14
C SER A 216 17.46 -10.42 9.75
N GLY A 217 18.25 -9.42 9.35
CA GLY A 217 18.08 -8.05 9.84
C GLY A 217 16.83 -7.34 9.33
N SER A 218 16.36 -7.65 8.12
CA SER A 218 15.19 -7.00 7.53
C SER A 218 13.87 -7.71 7.85
N LEU A 219 13.92 -9.01 8.15
CA LEU A 219 12.74 -9.85 8.41
C LEU A 219 11.88 -9.34 9.55
N MET A 220 12.47 -8.99 10.69
CA MET A 220 11.72 -8.59 11.87
C MET A 220 10.87 -7.36 11.61
N THR A 221 11.45 -6.33 10.99
CA THR A 221 10.72 -5.08 10.68
C THR A 221 9.61 -5.35 9.66
N GLN A 222 9.91 -6.11 8.61
CA GLN A 222 8.92 -6.44 7.58
C GLN A 222 7.81 -7.33 8.11
N ALA A 223 8.13 -8.28 8.98
CA ALA A 223 7.15 -9.14 9.65
C ALA A 223 6.18 -8.32 10.52
N LEU A 224 6.70 -7.38 11.33
CA LEU A 224 5.87 -6.50 12.14
C LEU A 224 4.94 -5.62 11.30
N VAL A 225 5.43 -5.05 10.20
CA VAL A 225 4.63 -4.24 9.28
C VAL A 225 3.51 -5.08 8.67
N THR A 226 3.86 -6.24 8.12
CA THR A 226 2.88 -7.13 7.46
C THR A 226 1.86 -7.69 8.47
N LEU A 227 2.33 -8.06 9.67
CA LEU A 227 1.44 -8.49 10.74
C LEU A 227 0.44 -7.39 11.11
N ASN A 228 0.92 -6.15 11.31
CA ASN A 228 0.05 -5.01 11.62
C ASN A 228 -0.98 -4.72 10.53
N GLN A 229 -0.65 -4.97 9.26
CA GLN A 229 -1.58 -4.83 8.14
C GLN A 229 -2.61 -5.96 8.07
N SER A 230 -2.20 -7.21 8.32
CA SER A 230 -3.08 -8.38 8.26
C SER A 230 -3.89 -8.61 9.54
N LEU A 231 -3.45 -8.02 10.65
CA LEU A 231 -4.04 -8.20 11.97
C LEU A 231 -5.54 -7.86 12.03
N PRO A 232 -6.04 -6.75 11.45
CA PRO A 232 -7.46 -6.42 11.47
C PRO A 232 -8.33 -7.52 10.83
N ASP A 233 -7.90 -8.06 9.69
CA ASP A 233 -8.65 -9.11 8.98
C ASP A 233 -8.68 -10.40 9.79
N LEU A 234 -7.55 -10.81 10.38
CA LEU A 234 -7.44 -12.01 11.22
C LEU A 234 -8.26 -11.90 12.51
N MET A 235 -8.22 -10.72 13.16
CA MET A 235 -9.00 -10.48 14.37
C MET A 235 -10.51 -10.49 14.08
N LEU A 236 -10.93 -9.81 13.01
CA LEU A 236 -12.33 -9.74 12.65
C LEU A 236 -12.87 -11.09 12.16
N ALA A 237 -12.02 -11.92 11.55
CA ALA A 237 -12.37 -13.29 11.22
C ALA A 237 -12.67 -14.15 12.44
N ARG A 238 -11.89 -13.96 13.50
CA ARG A 238 -12.01 -14.77 14.73
C ARG A 238 -13.14 -14.28 15.65
N LEU A 239 -13.33 -12.96 15.74
CA LEU A 239 -14.27 -12.32 16.66
C LEU A 239 -15.61 -11.96 16.02
N GLY A 240 -15.66 -11.88 14.69
CA GLY A 240 -16.82 -11.49 13.90
C GLY A 240 -17.20 -12.56 12.88
N SER A 241 -17.23 -12.19 11.61
CA SER A 241 -17.56 -13.08 10.49
C SER A 241 -16.74 -12.77 9.24
N THR A 242 -16.66 -13.73 8.31
CA THR A 242 -16.04 -13.53 6.99
C THR A 242 -16.72 -12.43 6.19
N THR A 243 -18.04 -12.31 6.29
CA THR A 243 -18.78 -11.20 5.70
C THR A 243 -18.28 -9.84 6.19
N GLN A 244 -18.04 -9.72 7.50
CA GLN A 244 -17.49 -8.48 8.07
C GLN A 244 -16.06 -8.22 7.59
N VAL A 245 -15.22 -9.26 7.41
CA VAL A 245 -13.88 -9.11 6.83
C VAL A 245 -13.98 -8.60 5.38
N GLY A 246 -14.88 -9.16 4.58
CA GLY A 246 -15.12 -8.68 3.22
C GLY A 246 -15.59 -7.21 3.17
N LEU A 247 -16.49 -6.84 4.07
CA LEU A 247 -16.97 -5.46 4.22
C LEU A 247 -15.84 -4.52 4.67
N LEU A 248 -14.99 -4.94 5.62
CA LEU A 248 -13.81 -4.18 6.06
C LEU A 248 -12.84 -3.97 4.90
N GLY A 249 -12.57 -5.02 4.12
CA GLY A 249 -11.71 -4.96 2.95
C GLY A 249 -12.24 -3.96 1.89
N ARG A 250 -13.55 -3.88 1.69
CA ARG A 250 -14.16 -2.87 0.79
C ARG A 250 -14.12 -1.47 1.35
N ALA A 251 -14.37 -1.28 2.64
CA ALA A 251 -14.20 0.00 3.30
C ALA A 251 -12.74 0.50 3.20
N ASN A 252 -11.76 -0.39 3.46
CA ASN A 252 -10.35 -0.09 3.24
C ASN A 252 -10.03 0.24 1.78
N SER A 253 -10.62 -0.47 0.81
CA SER A 253 -10.41 -0.18 -0.61
C SER A 253 -10.92 1.21 -1.00
N ALA A 254 -12.07 1.65 -0.47
CA ALA A 254 -12.61 2.98 -0.69
C ALA A 254 -11.68 4.07 -0.11
N VAL A 255 -11.13 3.85 1.09
CA VAL A 255 -10.20 4.77 1.75
C VAL A 255 -8.84 4.79 1.02
N ASN A 256 -8.32 3.63 0.64
CA ASN A 256 -6.98 3.49 0.07
C ASN A 256 -6.89 3.81 -1.44
N LEU A 257 -8.01 3.95 -2.13
CA LEU A 257 -8.02 4.32 -3.56
C LEU A 257 -7.13 5.54 -3.81
N PHE A 258 -7.26 6.53 -2.95
CA PHE A 258 -6.52 7.77 -3.09
C PHE A 258 -5.10 7.70 -2.56
N SER A 259 -4.87 7.03 -1.43
CA SER A 259 -3.54 6.87 -0.85
C SER A 259 -2.61 6.07 -1.76
N THR A 260 -3.14 5.14 -2.56
CA THR A 260 -2.37 4.40 -3.55
C THR A 260 -1.88 5.31 -4.68
N ILE A 261 -2.73 6.21 -5.19
CA ILE A 261 -2.36 7.14 -6.28
C ILE A 261 -1.33 8.17 -5.78
N VAL A 262 -1.55 8.74 -4.60
CA VAL A 262 -0.69 9.79 -4.03
C VAL A 262 0.59 9.20 -3.41
N GLY A 263 0.48 8.08 -2.71
CA GLY A 263 1.61 7.44 -2.02
C GLY A 263 2.70 6.96 -2.96
N LEU A 264 2.36 6.44 -4.13
CA LEU A 264 3.32 6.03 -5.15
C LEU A 264 4.18 7.20 -5.65
N SER A 265 3.61 8.41 -5.72
CA SER A 265 4.31 9.61 -6.20
C SER A 265 5.28 10.18 -5.16
N ILE A 266 4.91 10.13 -3.89
CA ILE A 266 5.59 10.84 -2.81
C ILE A 266 6.65 9.96 -2.14
N ASN A 267 6.40 8.67 -2.00
CA ASN A 267 7.30 7.75 -1.29
C ASN A 267 8.52 7.31 -2.11
N PHE A 268 8.49 7.42 -3.43
CA PHE A 268 9.54 6.88 -4.32
C PHE A 268 10.94 7.49 -4.10
N GLY A 269 11.02 8.69 -3.54
CA GLY A 269 12.28 9.39 -3.30
C GLY A 269 12.58 9.72 -1.83
N ALA A 270 11.65 9.44 -0.91
CA ALA A 270 11.74 9.94 0.46
C ALA A 270 13.00 9.44 1.19
N LEU A 271 13.22 8.15 1.25
CA LEU A 271 14.37 7.57 1.96
C LEU A 271 15.73 8.01 1.38
N PRO A 272 15.99 7.92 0.04
CA PRO A 272 17.25 8.41 -0.52
C PRO A 272 17.46 9.92 -0.34
N HIS A 273 16.39 10.70 -0.38
CA HIS A 273 16.47 12.16 -0.18
C HIS A 273 16.82 12.51 1.27
N LEU A 274 16.15 11.87 2.23
CA LEU A 274 16.40 12.05 3.66
C LEU A 274 17.81 11.58 4.05
N ALA A 275 18.27 10.45 3.51
CA ALA A 275 19.62 9.94 3.77
C ALA A 275 20.69 10.90 3.23
N ARG A 276 20.53 11.41 2.00
CA ARG A 276 21.46 12.41 1.43
C ARG A 276 21.46 13.71 2.24
N ALA A 277 20.29 14.18 2.67
CA ALA A 277 20.18 15.37 3.51
C ALA A 277 20.88 15.18 4.85
N HIS A 278 20.72 14.01 5.48
CA HIS A 278 21.38 13.66 6.74
C HIS A 278 22.91 13.63 6.58
N HIS A 279 23.41 12.93 5.54
CA HIS A 279 24.86 12.88 5.25
C HIS A 279 25.46 14.26 4.91
N GLY A 280 24.64 15.16 4.34
CA GLY A 280 25.01 16.57 4.09
C GLY A 280 24.89 17.47 5.31
N GLY A 281 24.60 16.94 6.50
CA GLY A 281 24.47 17.72 7.75
C GLY A 281 23.20 18.56 7.86
N ALA A 282 22.21 18.37 6.95
CA ALA A 282 20.95 19.12 6.99
C ALA A 282 20.03 18.59 8.10
N ALA A 283 19.33 19.52 8.77
CA ALA A 283 18.30 19.17 9.75
C ALA A 283 17.12 18.44 9.07
N LEU A 284 16.77 17.25 9.56
CA LEU A 284 15.68 16.45 8.97
C LEU A 284 14.29 16.97 9.33
N ALA A 285 14.12 17.59 10.50
CA ALA A 285 12.82 18.05 10.99
C ALA A 285 12.07 19.00 10.03
N PRO A 286 12.69 20.04 9.44
CA PRO A 286 12.02 20.90 8.47
C PRO A 286 11.59 20.16 7.21
N LEU A 287 12.41 19.23 6.71
CA LEU A 287 12.11 18.41 5.54
C LEU A 287 10.92 17.48 5.79
N LEU A 288 10.88 16.85 6.96
CA LEU A 288 9.78 15.99 7.39
C LEU A 288 8.48 16.77 7.54
N ASN A 289 8.53 17.94 8.19
CA ASN A 289 7.37 18.80 8.36
C ASN A 289 6.82 19.27 7.02
N ARG A 290 7.69 19.67 6.08
CA ARG A 290 7.31 20.06 4.72
C ARG A 290 6.68 18.91 3.95
N ALA A 291 7.32 17.74 3.94
CA ALA A 291 6.80 16.55 3.27
C ALA A 291 5.43 16.13 3.83
N THR A 292 5.28 16.17 5.16
CA THR A 292 4.01 15.86 5.83
C THR A 292 2.93 16.89 5.49
N ALA A 293 3.24 18.18 5.48
CA ALA A 293 2.31 19.24 5.10
C ALA A 293 1.82 19.07 3.65
N MET A 294 2.72 18.79 2.71
CA MET A 294 2.35 18.53 1.30
C MET A 294 1.46 17.29 1.16
N LEU A 295 1.79 16.20 1.85
CA LEU A 295 1.00 14.97 1.83
C LEU A 295 -0.40 15.20 2.39
N THR A 296 -0.49 15.83 3.56
CA THR A 296 -1.78 16.08 4.25
C THR A 296 -2.65 17.07 3.49
N ALA A 297 -2.08 18.09 2.82
CA ALA A 297 -2.84 19.05 2.02
C ALA A 297 -3.60 18.42 0.85
N VAL A 298 -3.10 17.28 0.32
CA VAL A 298 -3.77 16.55 -0.75
C VAL A 298 -4.67 15.45 -0.18
N ALA A 299 -4.16 14.68 0.75
CA ALA A 299 -4.82 13.46 1.22
C ALA A 299 -5.99 13.71 2.18
N TRP A 300 -5.85 14.66 3.13
CA TRP A 300 -6.88 14.92 4.12
C TRP A 300 -8.22 15.38 3.53
N PRO A 301 -8.25 16.33 2.55
CA PRO A 301 -9.52 16.72 1.92
C PRO A 301 -10.24 15.53 1.26
N VAL A 302 -9.49 14.65 0.61
CA VAL A 302 -10.07 13.47 -0.04
C VAL A 302 -10.59 12.46 0.97
N LEU A 303 -9.82 12.20 2.03
CA LEU A 303 -10.25 11.31 3.11
C LEU A 303 -11.48 11.86 3.85
N ALA A 304 -11.54 13.19 4.07
CA ALA A 304 -12.68 13.83 4.66
C ALA A 304 -13.96 13.68 3.79
N VAL A 305 -13.84 13.95 2.48
CA VAL A 305 -14.94 13.74 1.53
C VAL A 305 -15.33 12.26 1.46
N THR A 306 -14.35 11.35 1.45
CA THR A 306 -14.62 9.89 1.46
C THR A 306 -15.38 9.47 2.72
N GLY A 307 -15.02 9.99 3.87
CA GLY A 307 -15.72 9.72 5.14
C GLY A 307 -17.12 10.32 5.19
N LEU A 308 -17.29 11.58 4.74
CA LEU A 308 -18.58 12.27 4.75
C LEU A 308 -19.59 11.67 3.78
N PHE A 309 -19.16 11.24 2.61
CA PHE A 309 -20.02 10.67 1.56
C PHE A 309 -19.86 9.15 1.45
N ALA A 310 -19.48 8.49 2.54
CA ALA A 310 -19.18 7.05 2.58
C ALA A 310 -20.28 6.18 1.95
N GLU A 311 -21.55 6.40 2.33
CA GLU A 311 -22.66 5.62 1.81
C GLU A 311 -22.89 5.84 0.31
N THR A 312 -22.87 7.12 -0.12
CA THR A 312 -23.03 7.46 -1.54
C THR A 312 -21.90 6.89 -2.38
N ILE A 313 -20.67 6.96 -1.90
CA ILE A 313 -19.48 6.41 -2.59
C ILE A 313 -19.59 4.90 -2.68
N VAL A 314 -19.89 4.23 -1.57
CA VAL A 314 -19.98 2.77 -1.52
C VAL A 314 -21.09 2.25 -2.42
N THR A 315 -22.29 2.82 -2.33
CA THR A 315 -23.43 2.37 -3.13
C THR A 315 -23.25 2.63 -4.62
N THR A 316 -22.66 3.77 -4.97
CA THR A 316 -22.37 4.12 -6.38
C THR A 316 -21.28 3.23 -6.98
N LEU A 317 -20.19 2.99 -6.25
CA LEU A 317 -19.05 2.22 -6.76
C LEU A 317 -19.29 0.70 -6.72
N TYR A 318 -19.70 0.19 -5.55
CA TYR A 318 -19.77 -1.26 -5.32
C TYR A 318 -21.19 -1.81 -5.41
N GLY A 319 -22.22 -0.96 -5.29
CA GLY A 319 -23.62 -1.34 -5.33
C GLY A 319 -24.24 -1.58 -3.94
N PRO A 320 -25.57 -1.82 -3.87
CA PRO A 320 -26.33 -1.84 -2.61
C PRO A 320 -25.94 -3.00 -1.68
N ARG A 321 -25.41 -4.10 -2.20
CA ARG A 321 -24.94 -5.24 -1.37
C ARG A 321 -23.82 -4.85 -0.39
N TRP A 322 -23.15 -3.73 -0.63
CA TRP A 322 -21.99 -3.27 0.12
C TRP A 322 -22.32 -2.13 1.08
N THR A 323 -23.56 -1.68 1.17
CA THR A 323 -23.96 -0.52 2.00
C THR A 323 -23.48 -0.64 3.45
N ALA A 324 -23.50 -1.86 4.00
CA ALA A 324 -23.05 -2.09 5.37
C ALA A 324 -21.57 -1.70 5.62
N CYS A 325 -20.71 -1.70 4.59
CA CYS A 325 -19.32 -1.29 4.76
C CYS A 325 -19.14 0.23 4.93
N ALA A 326 -20.14 1.03 4.54
CA ALA A 326 -20.10 2.47 4.65
C ALA A 326 -19.91 2.94 6.11
N SER A 327 -20.42 2.20 7.08
CA SER A 327 -20.28 2.51 8.50
C SER A 327 -18.83 2.47 9.03
N ALA A 328 -17.96 1.70 8.36
CA ALA A 328 -16.54 1.60 8.71
C ALA A 328 -15.66 2.63 7.98
N VAL A 329 -16.14 3.23 6.90
CA VAL A 329 -15.33 4.15 6.08
C VAL A 329 -14.89 5.40 6.86
N PRO A 330 -15.75 6.10 7.63
CA PRO A 330 -15.33 7.29 8.38
C PRO A 330 -14.21 7.02 9.38
N PRO A 331 -14.29 6.03 10.30
CA PRO A 331 -13.19 5.75 11.22
C PRO A 331 -11.91 5.26 10.50
N LEU A 332 -12.02 4.50 9.41
CA LEU A 332 -10.87 4.09 8.62
C LEU A 332 -10.22 5.26 7.87
N ALA A 333 -11.01 6.22 7.38
CA ALA A 333 -10.49 7.45 6.79
C ALA A 333 -9.70 8.27 7.82
N LEU A 334 -10.18 8.33 9.07
CA LEU A 334 -9.43 8.95 10.18
C LEU A 334 -8.15 8.19 10.52
N VAL A 335 -8.17 6.84 10.54
CA VAL A 335 -6.95 6.03 10.71
C VAL A 335 -5.92 6.37 9.64
N ALA A 336 -6.36 6.45 8.37
CA ALA A 336 -5.47 6.80 7.27
C ALA A 336 -4.96 8.24 7.39
N ALA A 337 -5.81 9.20 7.73
CA ALA A 337 -5.43 10.61 7.90
C ALA A 337 -4.39 10.80 9.01
N ILE A 338 -4.58 10.13 10.15
CA ILE A 338 -3.65 10.14 11.28
C ILE A 338 -2.34 9.44 10.91
N GLY A 339 -2.42 8.30 10.21
CA GLY A 339 -1.24 7.57 9.73
C GLY A 339 -0.31 8.42 8.86
N MET A 340 -0.86 9.39 8.13
CA MET A 340 -0.04 10.32 7.31
C MET A 340 0.85 11.26 8.12
N LEU A 341 0.50 11.56 9.37
CA LEU A 341 1.35 12.36 10.25
C LEU A 341 2.68 11.68 10.58
N SER A 342 2.70 10.35 10.57
CA SER A 342 3.87 9.53 10.88
C SER A 342 4.49 8.84 9.66
N ASN A 343 3.96 9.09 8.45
CA ASN A 343 4.32 8.36 7.23
C ASN A 343 5.84 8.36 6.94
N TYR A 344 6.52 9.47 7.17
CA TYR A 344 7.96 9.61 6.91
C TYR A 344 8.85 9.31 8.11
N GLY A 345 8.30 9.17 9.31
CA GLY A 345 9.07 8.96 10.54
C GLY A 345 9.92 7.69 10.50
N GLY A 346 9.35 6.58 10.05
CA GLY A 346 10.08 5.32 9.90
C GLY A 346 11.22 5.38 8.87
N ALA A 347 10.99 6.05 7.74
CA ALA A 347 12.01 6.26 6.72
C ALA A 347 13.14 7.17 7.25
N ALA A 348 12.81 8.21 8.01
CA ALA A 348 13.79 9.11 8.60
C ALA A 348 14.65 8.43 9.68
N LEU A 349 14.04 7.63 10.57
CA LEU A 349 14.77 6.82 11.54
C LEU A 349 15.69 5.81 10.86
N SER A 350 15.25 5.22 9.77
CA SER A 350 16.08 4.31 8.95
C SER A 350 17.24 5.05 8.27
N ALA A 351 17.02 6.30 7.82
CA ALA A 351 18.04 7.13 7.20
C ALA A 351 19.18 7.52 8.15
N ILE A 352 18.89 7.67 9.45
CA ILE A 352 19.92 7.90 10.50
C ILE A 352 20.54 6.60 11.03
N GLY A 353 20.27 5.45 10.40
CA GLY A 353 20.83 4.16 10.79
C GLY A 353 20.13 3.45 11.96
N ARG A 354 18.91 3.87 12.34
CA ARG A 354 18.15 3.32 13.46
C ARG A 354 16.82 2.70 13.01
N PRO A 355 16.82 1.67 12.13
CA PRO A 355 15.60 0.99 11.70
C PRO A 355 14.90 0.22 12.84
N ASP A 356 15.64 -0.15 13.89
CA ASP A 356 15.13 -0.74 15.13
C ASP A 356 14.06 0.15 15.79
N LEU A 357 14.29 1.45 15.84
CA LEU A 357 13.34 2.41 16.41
C LEU A 357 12.10 2.61 15.52
N ALA A 358 12.22 2.41 14.22
CA ALA A 358 11.09 2.50 13.30
C ALA A 358 10.05 1.37 13.54
N ALA A 359 10.48 0.23 14.04
CA ALA A 359 9.60 -0.90 14.33
C ALA A 359 8.76 -0.70 15.61
N ALA A 360 9.24 0.07 16.58
CA ALA A 360 8.58 0.23 17.87
C ALA A 360 7.16 0.83 17.80
N PRO A 361 6.88 1.91 17.05
CA PRO A 361 5.51 2.41 16.89
C PRO A 361 4.57 1.44 16.18
N VAL A 362 5.09 0.67 15.21
CA VAL A 362 4.32 -0.36 14.51
C VAL A 362 3.90 -1.46 15.47
N ALA A 363 4.83 -1.94 16.31
CA ALA A 363 4.55 -2.93 17.34
C ALA A 363 3.56 -2.39 18.38
N ALA A 364 3.74 -1.15 18.84
CA ALA A 364 2.84 -0.49 19.77
C ALA A 364 1.42 -0.38 19.21
N THR A 365 1.28 -0.02 17.94
CA THR A 365 -0.03 0.04 17.25
C THR A 365 -0.68 -1.35 17.19
N ALA A 366 0.07 -2.37 16.82
CA ALA A 366 -0.43 -3.75 16.77
C ALA A 366 -0.90 -4.23 18.13
N LEU A 367 -0.08 -4.05 19.19
CA LEU A 367 -0.41 -4.43 20.56
C LEU A 367 -1.63 -3.67 21.10
N ALA A 368 -1.70 -2.34 20.86
CA ALA A 368 -2.84 -1.52 21.26
C ALA A 368 -4.14 -2.00 20.58
N ARG A 369 -4.09 -2.31 19.28
CA ARG A 369 -5.25 -2.85 18.55
C ARG A 369 -5.70 -4.20 19.10
N VAL A 370 -4.76 -5.12 19.36
CA VAL A 370 -5.08 -6.43 19.94
C VAL A 370 -5.72 -6.27 21.31
N ALA A 371 -5.12 -5.45 22.18
CA ALA A 371 -5.64 -5.24 23.53
C ALA A 371 -7.03 -4.57 23.51
N LEU A 372 -7.20 -3.50 22.74
CA LEU A 372 -8.47 -2.76 22.68
C LEU A 372 -9.59 -3.58 22.03
N VAL A 373 -9.31 -4.23 20.91
CA VAL A 373 -10.31 -5.07 20.24
C VAL A 373 -10.62 -6.30 21.09
N GLY A 374 -9.63 -6.96 21.68
CA GLY A 374 -9.83 -8.11 22.56
C GLY A 374 -10.66 -7.78 23.81
N ALA A 375 -10.47 -6.59 24.39
CA ALA A 375 -11.19 -6.17 25.60
C ALA A 375 -12.56 -5.55 25.32
N LEU A 376 -12.69 -4.74 24.27
CA LEU A 376 -13.83 -3.83 24.07
C LEU A 376 -14.74 -4.19 22.89
N TYR A 377 -14.30 -5.08 21.99
CA TYR A 377 -15.13 -5.46 20.86
C TYR A 377 -16.35 -6.27 21.30
N ARG A 378 -17.54 -5.75 21.01
CA ARG A 378 -18.83 -6.38 21.35
C ARG A 378 -19.64 -6.78 20.10
N GLY A 379 -19.08 -6.57 18.92
CA GLY A 379 -19.72 -6.82 17.62
C GLY A 379 -19.90 -5.55 16.80
N GLY A 380 -20.22 -5.74 15.53
CA GLY A 380 -20.46 -4.66 14.58
C GLY A 380 -19.19 -4.12 13.90
N LEU A 381 -19.30 -3.86 12.59
CA LEU A 381 -18.16 -3.42 11.77
C LEU A 381 -17.69 -2.01 12.16
N ALA A 382 -18.63 -1.10 12.44
CA ALA A 382 -18.32 0.26 12.83
C ALA A 382 -17.54 0.31 14.16
N SER A 383 -17.99 -0.42 15.19
CA SER A 383 -17.29 -0.48 16.48
C SER A 383 -15.87 -1.02 16.34
N PHE A 384 -15.68 -2.05 15.50
CA PHE A 384 -14.36 -2.57 15.19
C PHE A 384 -13.45 -1.50 14.57
N ALA A 385 -13.94 -0.77 13.56
CA ALA A 385 -13.17 0.28 12.89
C ALA A 385 -12.82 1.44 13.84
N TRP A 386 -13.71 1.82 14.76
CA TRP A 386 -13.43 2.80 15.81
C TRP A 386 -12.34 2.32 16.78
N LEU A 387 -12.34 1.05 17.16
CA LEU A 387 -11.27 0.49 18.00
C LEU A 387 -9.91 0.49 17.28
N LEU A 388 -9.88 0.26 15.96
CA LEU A 388 -8.64 0.41 15.19
C LEU A 388 -8.13 1.85 15.21
N LEU A 389 -9.03 2.84 15.17
CA LEU A 389 -8.68 4.26 15.30
C LEU A 389 -8.07 4.56 16.66
N VAL A 390 -8.73 4.14 17.75
CA VAL A 390 -8.21 4.34 19.10
C VAL A 390 -6.83 3.68 19.28
N GLY A 391 -6.65 2.45 18.75
CA GLY A 391 -5.34 1.77 18.78
C GLY A 391 -4.25 2.54 18.03
N THR A 392 -4.60 3.23 16.95
CA THR A 392 -3.67 4.10 16.22
C THR A 392 -3.32 5.34 17.04
N LEU A 393 -4.29 5.96 17.69
CA LEU A 393 -4.08 7.14 18.55
C LEU A 393 -3.19 6.85 19.76
N VAL A 394 -3.34 5.68 20.38
CA VAL A 394 -2.52 5.25 21.52
C VAL A 394 -1.03 5.13 21.16
N ALA A 395 -0.73 4.77 19.92
CA ALA A 395 0.67 4.64 19.47
C ALA A 395 1.32 5.95 19.02
N LEU A 396 0.53 7.00 18.74
CA LEU A 396 1.05 8.29 18.25
C LEU A 396 2.06 8.96 19.21
N PRO A 397 1.86 9.03 20.53
CA PRO A 397 2.80 9.65 21.43
C PRO A 397 4.19 9.01 21.35
N LEU A 398 4.26 7.68 21.19
CA LEU A 398 5.53 6.98 21.01
C LEU A 398 6.24 7.43 19.73
N GLN A 399 5.52 7.51 18.61
CA GLN A 399 6.08 7.96 17.32
C GLN A 399 6.62 9.39 17.42
N PHE A 400 5.82 10.31 17.97
CA PHE A 400 6.25 11.70 18.12
C PHE A 400 7.39 11.85 19.15
N GLY A 401 7.39 11.07 20.23
CA GLY A 401 8.49 11.02 21.20
C GLY A 401 9.80 10.57 20.56
N LEU A 402 9.78 9.52 19.73
CA LEU A 402 10.97 9.08 18.99
C LEU A 402 11.44 10.13 17.98
N ASN A 403 10.51 10.74 17.25
CA ASN A 403 10.84 11.80 16.30
C ASN A 403 11.43 13.02 17.00
N ALA A 404 10.89 13.42 18.16
CA ALA A 404 11.43 14.54 18.95
C ALA A 404 12.85 14.24 19.44
N ARG A 405 13.09 13.02 19.93
CA ARG A 405 14.38 12.63 20.53
C ARG A 405 15.49 12.43 19.48
N TYR A 406 15.19 11.80 18.35
CA TYR A 406 16.20 11.37 17.38
C TYR A 406 16.26 12.23 16.12
N LEU A 407 15.16 12.91 15.75
CA LEU A 407 15.06 13.73 14.54
C LEU A 407 14.93 15.22 14.85
N SER A 408 14.93 15.60 16.13
CA SER A 408 14.71 16.98 16.60
C SER A 408 13.38 17.59 16.08
N GLN A 409 12.38 16.73 15.80
CA GLN A 409 11.08 17.13 15.29
C GLN A 409 10.10 17.33 16.46
N SER A 410 9.88 18.58 16.89
CA SER A 410 8.95 18.87 17.98
C SER A 410 7.49 18.70 17.53
N LEU A 411 6.62 18.25 18.44
CA LEU A 411 5.17 18.14 18.19
C LEU A 411 4.58 19.49 17.76
N ARG A 412 5.01 20.59 18.40
CA ARG A 412 4.55 21.96 18.07
C ARG A 412 4.89 22.34 16.62
N SER A 413 6.10 21.99 16.15
CA SER A 413 6.51 22.27 14.77
C SER A 413 5.70 21.44 13.76
N SER A 414 5.44 20.17 14.08
CA SER A 414 4.63 19.29 13.24
C SER A 414 3.18 19.76 13.14
N VAL A 415 2.56 20.10 14.27
CA VAL A 415 1.18 20.64 14.30
C VAL A 415 1.10 21.95 13.51
N ARG A 416 2.06 22.88 13.71
CA ARG A 416 2.08 24.14 12.95
C ARG A 416 2.23 23.91 11.45
N ALA A 417 3.01 22.91 11.03
CA ALA A 417 3.20 22.60 9.61
C ALA A 417 1.94 22.07 8.94
N VAL A 418 1.12 21.28 9.66
CA VAL A 418 -0.10 20.67 9.09
C VAL A 418 -1.36 21.53 9.29
N LEU A 419 -1.30 22.59 10.09
CA LEU A 419 -2.45 23.46 10.33
C LEU A 419 -3.05 24.07 9.06
N PRO A 420 -2.25 24.58 8.09
CA PRO A 420 -2.78 25.03 6.80
C PRO A 420 -3.51 23.92 6.04
N SER A 421 -2.99 22.68 6.07
CA SER A 421 -3.64 21.52 5.46
C SER A 421 -4.99 21.21 6.10
N LEU A 422 -5.12 21.39 7.42
CA LEU A 422 -6.38 21.22 8.13
C LEU A 422 -7.41 22.27 7.68
N VAL A 423 -7.01 23.54 7.56
CA VAL A 423 -7.89 24.61 7.04
C VAL A 423 -8.36 24.28 5.62
N VAL A 424 -7.44 23.89 4.74
CA VAL A 424 -7.77 23.47 3.37
C VAL A 424 -8.77 22.31 3.38
N THR A 425 -8.60 21.35 4.29
CA THR A 425 -9.50 20.19 4.43
C THR A 425 -10.90 20.61 4.86
N VAL A 426 -11.00 21.46 5.90
CA VAL A 426 -12.29 21.93 6.42
C VAL A 426 -13.05 22.75 5.35
N VAL A 427 -12.37 23.64 4.65
CA VAL A 427 -12.97 24.44 3.56
C VAL A 427 -13.43 23.53 2.41
N SER A 428 -12.62 22.59 1.99
CA SER A 428 -12.96 21.69 0.87
C SER A 428 -14.10 20.75 1.22
N ALA A 429 -14.06 20.16 2.42
CA ALA A 429 -15.10 19.25 2.90
C ALA A 429 -16.41 20.00 3.18
N GLY A 430 -16.33 21.21 3.75
CA GLY A 430 -17.49 22.09 3.96
C GLY A 430 -18.15 22.52 2.66
N ALA A 431 -17.37 22.90 1.64
CA ALA A 431 -17.89 23.22 0.31
C ALA A 431 -18.55 22.00 -0.35
N ALA A 432 -17.93 20.83 -0.26
CA ALA A 432 -18.49 19.59 -0.77
C ALA A 432 -19.84 19.25 -0.07
N TRP A 433 -19.88 19.39 1.25
CA TRP A 433 -21.10 19.17 2.04
C TRP A 433 -22.21 20.17 1.67
N SER A 434 -21.90 21.46 1.63
CA SER A 434 -22.87 22.50 1.26
C SER A 434 -23.42 22.30 -0.16
N LEU A 435 -22.53 21.92 -1.10
CA LEU A 435 -22.97 21.62 -2.46
C LEU A 435 -23.90 20.39 -2.50
N ALA A 436 -23.60 19.36 -1.73
CA ALA A 436 -24.43 18.15 -1.66
C ALA A 436 -25.83 18.43 -1.11
N THR A 437 -25.97 19.37 -0.17
CA THR A 437 -27.28 19.78 0.39
C THR A 437 -28.07 20.67 -0.57
N LEU A 438 -27.39 21.46 -1.41
CA LEU A 438 -28.02 22.35 -2.38
C LEU A 438 -28.44 21.65 -3.68
N LEU A 439 -27.80 20.55 -4.03
CA LEU A 439 -28.12 19.82 -5.26
C LEU A 439 -29.45 19.08 -5.16
N PRO A 440 -30.30 19.15 -6.23
CA PRO A 440 -31.58 18.45 -6.25
C PRO A 440 -31.42 16.95 -6.04
N GLN A 441 -32.29 16.36 -5.24
CA GLN A 441 -32.32 14.90 -4.99
C GLN A 441 -32.74 14.10 -6.24
N ALA A 442 -33.38 14.74 -7.21
CA ALA A 442 -33.74 14.13 -8.48
C ALA A 442 -32.57 13.77 -9.38
N LEU A 443 -31.38 14.33 -9.12
CA LEU A 443 -30.17 13.98 -9.88
C LEU A 443 -29.69 12.55 -9.54
N PRO A 444 -29.24 11.78 -10.56
CA PRO A 444 -28.63 10.49 -10.32
C PRO A 444 -27.48 10.60 -9.32
N ALA A 445 -27.36 9.62 -8.40
CA ALA A 445 -26.34 9.64 -7.34
C ALA A 445 -24.90 9.83 -7.87
N ALA A 446 -24.58 9.20 -9.00
CA ALA A 446 -23.27 9.35 -9.67
C ALA A 446 -23.02 10.78 -10.16
N CYS A 447 -24.02 11.45 -10.75
CA CYS A 447 -23.90 12.84 -11.22
C CYS A 447 -23.74 13.78 -10.03
N ARG A 448 -24.54 13.59 -8.98
CA ARG A 448 -24.45 14.38 -7.73
C ARG A 448 -23.07 14.21 -7.08
N LEU A 449 -22.55 12.98 -6.99
CA LEU A 449 -21.22 12.71 -6.47
C LEU A 449 -20.12 13.39 -7.32
N ALA A 450 -20.24 13.33 -8.65
CA ALA A 450 -19.29 13.98 -9.55
C ALA A 450 -19.25 15.49 -9.37
N LEU A 451 -20.42 16.14 -9.24
CA LEU A 451 -20.52 17.58 -8.97
C LEU A 451 -19.93 17.97 -7.61
N VAL A 452 -20.18 17.17 -6.59
CA VAL A 452 -19.60 17.35 -5.24
C VAL A 452 -18.09 17.24 -5.27
N VAL A 453 -17.53 16.26 -5.99
CA VAL A 453 -16.10 16.09 -6.14
C VAL A 453 -15.48 17.27 -6.90
N VAL A 454 -16.10 17.71 -8.00
CA VAL A 454 -15.58 18.85 -8.79
C VAL A 454 -15.65 20.15 -7.96
N GLY A 455 -16.74 20.39 -7.24
CA GLY A 455 -16.88 21.56 -6.36
C GLY A 455 -15.90 21.53 -5.19
N GLY A 456 -15.72 20.36 -4.57
CA GLY A 456 -14.70 20.14 -3.54
C GLY A 456 -13.28 20.39 -4.04
N LEU A 457 -12.97 19.96 -5.27
CA LEU A 457 -11.66 20.20 -5.91
C LEU A 457 -11.45 21.70 -6.20
N ALA A 458 -12.48 22.41 -6.67
CA ALA A 458 -12.40 23.84 -6.89
C ALA A 458 -12.17 24.60 -5.57
N ALA A 459 -12.90 24.24 -4.52
CA ALA A 459 -12.71 24.79 -3.18
C ALA A 459 -11.31 24.47 -2.61
N TRP A 460 -10.79 23.27 -2.84
CA TRP A 460 -9.44 22.88 -2.49
C TRP A 460 -8.37 23.76 -3.15
N LEU A 461 -8.48 24.00 -4.47
CA LEU A 461 -7.58 24.90 -5.18
C LEU A 461 -7.65 26.33 -4.68
N ALA A 462 -8.85 26.83 -4.36
CA ALA A 462 -9.05 28.16 -3.80
C ALA A 462 -8.45 28.27 -2.39
N ALA A 463 -8.69 27.28 -1.53
CA ALA A 463 -8.18 27.23 -0.18
C ALA A 463 -6.64 27.12 -0.12
N LEU A 464 -6.03 26.33 -1.01
CA LEU A 464 -4.57 26.26 -1.13
C LEU A 464 -3.94 27.61 -1.46
N ARG A 465 -4.58 28.38 -2.35
CA ARG A 465 -4.10 29.73 -2.70
C ARG A 465 -4.32 30.72 -1.57
N ALA A 466 -5.49 30.68 -0.94
CA ALA A 466 -5.85 31.60 0.13
C ALA A 466 -4.99 31.40 1.40
N THR A 467 -4.64 30.15 1.71
CA THR A 467 -3.76 29.83 2.85
C THR A 467 -2.27 30.04 2.57
N GLY A 468 -1.88 30.35 1.33
CA GLY A 468 -0.47 30.43 0.93
C GLY A 468 0.28 29.11 1.13
N HIS A 469 -0.41 27.98 1.02
CA HIS A 469 0.19 26.67 1.26
C HIS A 469 1.35 26.41 0.32
N GLU A 470 2.47 25.84 0.80
CA GLU A 470 3.68 25.55 0.01
C GLU A 470 3.38 24.73 -1.26
N LEU A 471 2.38 23.85 -1.22
CA LEU A 471 1.93 23.08 -2.36
C LEU A 471 1.46 23.97 -3.52
N ALA A 472 0.81 25.10 -3.24
CA ALA A 472 0.37 26.04 -4.27
C ALA A 472 1.56 26.66 -5.02
N ALA A 473 2.63 27.00 -4.28
CA ALA A 473 3.87 27.54 -4.86
C ALA A 473 4.56 26.49 -5.76
N GLU A 474 4.66 25.26 -5.31
CA GLU A 474 5.24 24.14 -6.09
C GLU A 474 4.44 23.85 -7.37
N MET A 475 3.10 23.82 -7.28
CA MET A 475 2.24 23.65 -8.45
C MET A 475 2.44 24.79 -9.47
N HIS A 476 2.58 26.02 -9.00
CA HIS A 476 2.80 27.18 -9.86
C HIS A 476 4.16 27.14 -10.56
N GLN A 477 5.22 26.69 -9.86
CA GLN A 477 6.53 26.48 -10.48
C GLN A 477 6.51 25.37 -11.53
N LEU A 478 5.83 24.27 -11.28
CA LEU A 478 5.70 23.16 -12.24
C LEU A 478 4.94 23.58 -13.51
N LEU A 479 3.90 24.40 -13.37
CA LEU A 479 3.16 24.94 -14.50
C LEU A 479 4.01 25.92 -15.34
N ARG A 480 4.79 26.78 -14.68
CA ARG A 480 5.70 27.71 -15.39
C ARG A 480 6.80 26.98 -16.15
N LEU A 481 7.39 25.93 -15.57
CA LEU A 481 8.40 25.09 -16.24
C LEU A 481 7.85 24.37 -17.48
N ARG A 482 6.58 23.95 -17.49
CA ARG A 482 5.92 23.36 -18.67
C ARG A 482 5.73 24.36 -19.82
N ILE A 483 5.48 25.61 -19.50
CA ILE A 483 5.28 26.67 -20.51
C ILE A 483 6.62 27.06 -21.17
N THR A 484 7.71 27.03 -20.38
CA THR A 484 9.06 27.37 -20.89
C THR A 484 9.69 26.25 -21.75
N ILE A 485 9.27 25.00 -21.58
CA ILE A 485 9.77 23.85 -22.37
C ILE A 485 8.97 23.67 -23.69
N ARG A 486 7.83 24.33 -23.82
CA ARG A 486 6.99 24.31 -25.06
C ARG A 486 7.26 25.48 -26.02
N LYS A 487 8.09 26.45 -25.63
CA LYS A 487 8.69 27.47 -26.48
C LYS A 487 10.13 27.09 -26.85
#